data_1d04ac0d416339725f6fb8893dee8ea8
#
_entry.id   1d04ac0d416339725f6fb8893dee8ea8
#
_cell.length_a   1.000
_cell.length_b   1.000
_cell.length_c   1.000
_cell.angle_alpha   90.00
_cell.angle_beta   90.00
_cell.angle_gamma   90.00
#
_symmetry.space_group_name_H-M   'P 1'
#
loop_
_entity.id
_entity.type
_entity.pdbx_description
1 polymer ?
#
loop_
_entity_poly.entity_id
_entity_poly.type
_entity_poly.pdbx_seq_one_letter_code
_entity_poly.pdbx_strand_id
1 'polypeptide(L)'
;MTERAPIEVRGLRVGDSHRRRVNIGDRPLRVCLLSYRTNPHCGGQGVYIKNLSQALKGLGHHVEVVSGPPGLELDAGIPVIKPPCLDLYNPQDLFRVPSLRELANPINLVEWLSVCTMGFPEPFTFGLRALLVLRRKFGKYDVVHDNQCLSYGLLGIKRFVPTVATIHHPITIDRDTALREAGTLRRRAQIMRWYSFIGMQKRVSRRLDRIITVSKKAQEDITREFGISEDRLVVAPNGVDTDLFRPIPGIERDKTRIMVTNSSDIPLKGLSYLLRAIKKVSCKREVKLVVIGAPKHNGRVQRLVQELGIQEFVTFTGRVTSDELVTHYARSLMAVVPSLYEGFGLPAVEAMACGVAVVSTTGGALPEVVGDAGVLVPAGDSAALALALSQLLSYPERAMELGRRGYKRVLRHFTWEQAAIKTVQAYQEAIRAYR
;
A
#
# COMPACT_ATOMS: atom_id res chain seq x y z
N MET A 1 41.68 -37.41 5.63
CA MET A 1 42.13 -36.05 5.97
C MET A 1 42.19 -35.26 4.69
N THR A 2 41.15 -34.50 4.40
CA THR A 2 41.13 -33.50 3.33
C THR A 2 40.26 -32.35 3.86
N GLU A 3 40.97 -31.32 4.33
CA GLU A 3 40.42 -30.05 4.78
C GLU A 3 39.68 -29.38 3.63
N ARG A 4 38.40 -29.06 3.85
CA ARG A 4 37.66 -28.12 3.01
C ARG A 4 37.84 -26.72 3.59
N ALA A 5 38.50 -25.85 2.85
CA ALA A 5 38.64 -24.44 3.13
C ALA A 5 37.28 -23.73 3.21
N PRO A 6 37.12 -22.76 4.11
CA PRO A 6 35.89 -21.94 4.19
C PRO A 6 35.83 -20.99 2.99
N ILE A 7 34.64 -20.92 2.38
CA ILE A 7 34.35 -19.95 1.33
C ILE A 7 34.22 -18.56 2.00
N GLU A 8 35.27 -17.76 1.85
CA GLU A 8 35.22 -16.32 2.15
C GLU A 8 34.18 -15.64 1.27
N VAL A 9 33.06 -15.31 1.86
CA VAL A 9 32.14 -14.30 1.28
C VAL A 9 32.79 -12.94 1.49
N ARG A 10 33.60 -12.52 0.50
CA ARG A 10 34.10 -11.14 0.45
C ARG A 10 32.91 -10.20 0.56
N GLY A 11 32.87 -9.42 1.64
CA GLY A 11 31.94 -8.33 1.84
C GLY A 11 32.01 -7.39 0.64
N LEU A 12 30.93 -7.37 -0.14
CA LEU A 12 30.63 -6.25 -1.02
C LEU A 12 30.40 -5.05 -0.09
N ARG A 13 31.47 -4.30 0.21
CA ARG A 13 31.33 -2.92 0.62
C ARG A 13 30.42 -2.31 -0.43
N VAL A 14 29.29 -1.77 0.00
CA VAL A 14 28.48 -0.84 -0.79
C VAL A 14 29.43 0.32 -1.05
N GLY A 15 30.17 0.21 -2.15
CA GLY A 15 31.01 1.26 -2.64
C GLY A 15 30.10 2.44 -2.96
N ASP A 16 30.58 3.64 -2.67
CA ASP A 16 30.05 4.91 -3.13
C ASP A 16 29.56 4.79 -4.58
N SER A 17 28.35 4.28 -4.75
CA SER A 17 27.67 4.29 -6.02
C SER A 17 27.41 5.76 -6.29
N HIS A 18 28.19 6.32 -7.22
CA HIS A 18 28.01 7.60 -7.84
C HIS A 18 26.55 8.07 -7.64
N ARG A 19 26.35 9.02 -6.72
CA ARG A 19 25.20 9.89 -6.73
C ARG A 19 25.20 10.55 -8.10
N ARG A 20 24.61 9.89 -9.08
CA ARG A 20 24.18 10.53 -10.33
C ARG A 20 23.19 11.60 -9.87
N ARG A 21 23.69 12.82 -9.71
CA ARG A 21 22.84 14.01 -9.65
C ARG A 21 22.03 13.96 -10.95
N VAL A 22 20.84 13.37 -10.86
CA VAL A 22 19.81 13.59 -11.88
C VAL A 22 19.66 15.11 -11.87
N ASN A 23 19.79 15.73 -13.01
CA ASN A 23 19.63 17.18 -13.22
C ASN A 23 18.16 17.55 -12.97
N ILE A 24 17.77 17.54 -11.72
CA ILE A 24 16.49 17.95 -11.17
C ILE A 24 16.71 19.43 -10.91
N GLY A 25 16.07 20.31 -11.67
CA GLY A 25 16.23 21.77 -11.70
C GLY A 25 16.80 22.36 -10.40
N ASP A 26 17.80 23.21 -10.53
CA ASP A 26 18.89 23.58 -9.62
C ASP A 26 18.55 24.00 -8.18
N ARG A 27 17.31 23.85 -7.69
CA ARG A 27 16.96 24.21 -6.31
C ARG A 27 16.09 23.18 -5.60
N PRO A 28 16.25 23.04 -4.25
CA PRO A 28 15.32 22.28 -3.42
C PRO A 28 13.87 22.79 -3.55
N LEU A 29 12.92 21.87 -3.72
CA LEU A 29 11.48 22.19 -3.72
C LEU A 29 10.95 22.23 -2.29
N ARG A 30 9.97 23.09 -2.05
CA ARG A 30 9.17 23.15 -0.81
C ARG A 30 7.85 22.42 -1.07
N VAL A 31 7.73 21.20 -0.54
CA VAL A 31 6.64 20.27 -0.82
C VAL A 31 5.72 20.17 0.39
N CYS A 32 4.41 20.30 0.17
CA CYS A 32 3.40 20.01 1.18
C CYS A 32 2.67 18.73 0.80
N LEU A 33 2.79 17.67 1.60
CA LEU A 33 2.08 16.42 1.44
C LEU A 33 0.77 16.43 2.24
N LEU A 34 -0.32 15.99 1.63
CA LEU A 34 -1.64 15.89 2.29
C LEU A 34 -2.05 14.42 2.39
N SER A 35 -2.46 13.96 3.57
CA SER A 35 -3.03 12.62 3.73
C SER A 35 -4.12 12.60 4.78
N TYR A 36 -5.33 12.19 4.39
CA TYR A 36 -6.49 12.18 5.30
C TYR A 36 -6.45 11.02 6.31
N ARG A 37 -5.72 9.95 5.98
CA ARG A 37 -5.44 8.82 6.86
C ARG A 37 -3.97 8.49 6.84
N THR A 38 -3.39 8.34 8.04
CA THR A 38 -1.92 8.25 8.19
C THR A 38 -1.48 7.23 9.23
N ASN A 39 -2.16 6.08 9.31
CA ASN A 39 -1.66 5.00 10.16
C ASN A 39 -0.31 4.48 9.58
N PRO A 40 0.82 4.65 10.28
CA PRO A 40 2.14 4.28 9.76
C PRO A 40 2.39 2.77 9.76
N HIS A 41 1.55 1.99 10.45
CA HIS A 41 1.72 0.56 10.64
C HIS A 41 0.67 -0.29 9.92
N CYS A 42 -0.38 0.33 9.39
CA CYS A 42 -1.49 -0.40 8.77
C CYS A 42 -2.12 0.42 7.65
N GLY A 43 -2.26 -0.20 6.50
CA GLY A 43 -2.79 0.45 5.31
C GLY A 43 -1.72 1.18 4.49
N GLY A 44 -1.82 1.09 3.16
CA GLY A 44 -0.80 1.59 2.23
C GLY A 44 -0.58 3.10 2.28
N GLN A 45 -1.59 3.90 2.65
CA GLN A 45 -1.51 5.37 2.60
C GLN A 45 -0.54 5.97 3.63
N GLY A 46 -0.57 5.46 4.87
CA GLY A 46 0.34 5.93 5.93
C GLY A 46 1.79 5.55 5.65
N VAL A 47 2.01 4.29 5.23
CA VAL A 47 3.33 3.80 4.81
C VAL A 47 3.88 4.61 3.63
N TYR A 48 3.04 4.90 2.63
CA TYR A 48 3.41 5.71 1.48
C TYR A 48 3.88 7.11 1.89
N ILE A 49 3.09 7.85 2.68
CA ILE A 49 3.44 9.22 3.09
C ILE A 49 4.70 9.25 3.96
N LYS A 50 4.83 8.31 4.90
CA LYS A 50 6.03 8.21 5.73
C LYS A 50 7.28 8.07 4.87
N ASN A 51 7.33 7.07 4.03
CA ASN A 51 8.53 6.76 3.26
C ASN A 51 8.79 7.76 2.13
N LEU A 52 7.73 8.24 1.44
CA LEU A 52 7.91 9.28 0.42
C LEU A 52 8.44 10.58 1.01
N SER A 53 7.93 11.01 2.18
CA SER A 53 8.41 12.23 2.82
C SER A 53 9.88 12.13 3.22
N GLN A 54 10.32 10.98 3.73
CA GLN A 54 11.72 10.70 4.06
C GLN A 54 12.61 10.69 2.81
N ALA A 55 12.16 10.03 1.74
CA ALA A 55 12.90 9.96 0.49
C ALA A 55 13.04 11.33 -0.19
N LEU A 56 11.97 12.14 -0.22
CA LEU A 56 12.03 13.52 -0.72
C LEU A 56 12.99 14.39 0.10
N LYS A 57 12.97 14.26 1.44
CA LYS A 57 13.94 14.92 2.31
C LYS A 57 15.37 14.45 2.03
N GLY A 58 15.56 13.14 1.85
CA GLY A 58 16.85 12.55 1.46
C GLY A 58 17.41 13.08 0.13
N LEU A 59 16.53 13.46 -0.81
CA LEU A 59 16.89 14.13 -2.06
C LEU A 59 17.17 15.64 -1.89
N GLY A 60 17.07 16.18 -0.66
CA GLY A 60 17.35 17.56 -0.34
C GLY A 60 16.15 18.51 -0.44
N HIS A 61 14.91 18.00 -0.61
CA HIS A 61 13.72 18.84 -0.65
C HIS A 61 13.22 19.16 0.77
N HIS A 62 12.52 20.28 0.91
CA HIS A 62 11.86 20.68 2.15
C HIS A 62 10.43 20.13 2.15
N VAL A 63 10.11 19.25 3.10
CA VAL A 63 8.83 18.56 3.18
C VAL A 63 8.09 18.95 4.45
N GLU A 64 6.82 19.33 4.33
CA GLU A 64 5.86 19.47 5.43
C GLU A 64 4.66 18.55 5.15
N VAL A 65 4.09 17.92 6.17
CA VAL A 65 2.96 17.00 6.02
C VAL A 65 1.74 17.53 6.74
N VAL A 66 0.59 17.59 6.06
CA VAL A 66 -0.72 17.80 6.67
C VAL A 66 -1.39 16.44 6.84
N SER A 67 -1.56 16.01 8.08
CA SER A 67 -1.95 14.66 8.44
C SER A 67 -3.32 14.64 9.13
N GLY A 68 -4.22 13.79 8.63
CA GLY A 68 -5.41 13.37 9.35
C GLY A 68 -5.11 12.31 10.42
N PRO A 69 -6.16 11.82 11.13
CA PRO A 69 -6.00 10.78 12.15
C PRO A 69 -5.47 9.45 11.60
N PRO A 70 -4.84 8.64 12.46
CA PRO A 70 -4.53 8.82 13.88
C PRO A 70 -3.33 9.74 14.14
N GLY A 71 -2.78 10.37 13.12
CA GLY A 71 -1.57 11.17 13.17
C GLY A 71 -0.34 10.36 12.81
N LEU A 72 0.58 11.00 12.11
CA LEU A 72 1.82 10.42 11.63
C LEU A 72 2.96 10.84 12.54
N GLU A 73 3.75 9.89 12.99
CA GLU A 73 5.04 10.14 13.60
C GLU A 73 6.10 10.00 12.51
N LEU A 74 6.77 11.10 12.21
CA LEU A 74 7.84 11.20 11.23
C LEU A 74 9.17 11.47 11.93
N ASP A 75 10.24 11.21 11.21
CA ASP A 75 11.59 11.53 11.68
C ASP A 75 11.74 13.02 11.99
N ALA A 76 12.61 13.33 12.94
CA ALA A 76 12.94 14.70 13.30
C ALA A 76 13.32 15.53 12.07
N GLY A 77 12.67 16.68 11.91
CA GLY A 77 12.91 17.61 10.80
C GLY A 77 11.96 17.46 9.60
N ILE A 78 10.85 16.70 9.72
CA ILE A 78 9.70 16.79 8.83
C ILE A 78 8.51 17.30 9.66
N PRO A 79 8.14 18.59 9.54
CA PRO A 79 7.02 19.17 10.29
C PRO A 79 5.70 18.52 9.91
N VAL A 80 4.86 18.23 10.91
CA VAL A 80 3.52 17.68 10.74
C VAL A 80 2.47 18.66 11.25
N ILE A 81 1.54 19.04 10.39
CA ILE A 81 0.36 19.83 10.74
C ILE A 81 -0.81 18.87 10.92
N LYS A 82 -1.47 18.91 12.06
CA LYS A 82 -2.67 18.13 12.36
C LYS A 82 -3.89 19.07 12.37
N PRO A 83 -4.69 19.12 11.29
CA PRO A 83 -5.93 19.90 11.29
C PRO A 83 -6.90 19.37 12.36
N PRO A 84 -7.64 20.24 13.07
CA PRO A 84 -8.68 19.78 13.99
C PRO A 84 -9.72 18.93 13.26
N CYS A 85 -10.01 17.72 13.77
CA CYS A 85 -11.00 16.81 13.19
C CYS A 85 -11.71 16.04 14.30
N LEU A 86 -12.86 15.43 13.96
CA LEU A 86 -13.66 14.68 14.93
C LEU A 86 -13.07 13.28 15.22
N ASP A 87 -12.28 12.71 14.32
CA ASP A 87 -11.76 11.35 14.41
C ASP A 87 -12.82 10.28 14.74
N LEU A 88 -13.94 10.30 13.98
CA LEU A 88 -15.10 9.43 14.20
C LEU A 88 -14.85 7.95 13.89
N TYR A 89 -13.72 7.61 13.32
CA TYR A 89 -13.33 6.22 13.03
C TYR A 89 -12.18 5.75 13.92
N ASN A 90 -12.02 6.36 15.09
CA ASN A 90 -11.04 5.93 16.09
C ASN A 90 -11.43 4.55 16.63
N PRO A 91 -10.55 3.52 16.50
CA PRO A 91 -10.85 2.19 17.02
C PRO A 91 -11.04 2.13 18.54
N GLN A 92 -10.52 3.11 19.27
CA GLN A 92 -10.65 3.21 20.72
C GLN A 92 -11.96 3.86 21.17
N ASP A 93 -12.64 4.57 20.27
CA ASP A 93 -13.91 5.25 20.57
C ASP A 93 -14.82 5.23 19.31
N LEU A 94 -15.31 4.04 18.97
CA LEU A 94 -16.15 3.81 17.79
C LEU A 94 -17.55 4.45 17.86
N PHE A 95 -18.00 4.80 19.06
CA PHE A 95 -19.34 5.36 19.30
C PHE A 95 -19.28 6.82 19.76
N ARG A 96 -18.18 7.51 19.47
CA ARG A 96 -18.00 8.90 19.81
C ARG A 96 -19.15 9.78 19.33
N VAL A 97 -19.77 10.49 20.27
CA VAL A 97 -20.76 11.53 19.98
C VAL A 97 -20.09 12.89 20.18
N PRO A 98 -19.99 13.73 19.14
CA PRO A 98 -19.40 15.05 19.25
C PRO A 98 -20.23 15.97 20.17
N SER A 99 -19.59 16.84 20.92
CA SER A 99 -20.22 17.87 21.71
C SER A 99 -20.88 18.96 20.85
N LEU A 100 -21.85 19.69 21.39
CA LEU A 100 -22.49 20.81 20.70
C LEU A 100 -21.49 21.89 20.25
N ARG A 101 -20.42 22.12 21.06
CA ARG A 101 -19.35 23.05 20.71
C ARG A 101 -18.55 22.58 19.49
N GLU A 102 -18.29 21.27 19.36
CA GLU A 102 -17.62 20.71 18.20
C GLU A 102 -18.54 20.78 16.96
N LEU A 103 -19.82 20.53 17.13
CA LEU A 103 -20.83 20.59 16.04
C LEU A 103 -21.15 22.02 15.59
N ALA A 104 -20.79 23.03 16.36
CA ALA A 104 -20.88 24.43 15.91
C ALA A 104 -19.96 24.73 14.70
N ASN A 105 -18.93 23.91 14.48
CA ASN A 105 -18.13 23.97 13.25
C ASN A 105 -18.88 23.27 12.10
N PRO A 106 -19.19 23.97 11.00
CA PRO A 106 -20.01 23.41 9.90
C PRO A 106 -19.35 22.19 9.23
N ILE A 107 -18.02 22.13 9.18
CA ILE A 107 -17.32 20.95 8.62
C ILE A 107 -17.54 19.73 9.52
N ASN A 108 -17.47 19.91 10.83
CA ASN A 108 -17.72 18.84 11.79
C ASN A 108 -19.18 18.38 11.75
N LEU A 109 -20.12 19.31 11.63
CA LEU A 109 -21.54 18.98 11.51
C LEU A 109 -21.83 18.12 10.26
N VAL A 110 -21.29 18.51 9.10
CA VAL A 110 -21.42 17.75 7.86
C VAL A 110 -20.78 16.39 7.98
N GLU A 111 -19.61 16.30 8.62
CA GLU A 111 -18.92 15.04 8.87
C GLU A 111 -19.77 14.10 9.72
N TRP A 112 -20.26 14.56 10.85
CA TRP A 112 -21.08 13.76 11.75
C TRP A 112 -22.40 13.31 11.12
N LEU A 113 -23.14 14.21 10.49
CA LEU A 113 -24.40 13.87 9.77
C LEU A 113 -24.15 12.84 8.65
N SER A 114 -23.03 12.95 7.94
CA SER A 114 -22.67 11.97 6.92
C SER A 114 -22.42 10.60 7.51
N VAL A 115 -21.70 10.51 8.65
CA VAL A 115 -21.46 9.24 9.35
C VAL A 115 -22.76 8.65 9.89
N CYS A 116 -23.64 9.46 10.50
CA CYS A 116 -24.96 9.02 10.97
C CYS A 116 -25.81 8.42 9.84
N THR A 117 -25.60 8.86 8.59
CA THR A 117 -26.27 8.32 7.40
C THR A 117 -25.41 7.28 6.67
N MET A 118 -24.45 6.64 7.34
CA MET A 118 -23.55 5.59 6.79
C MET A 118 -22.67 6.05 5.62
N GLY A 119 -22.38 7.34 5.50
CA GLY A 119 -21.44 7.88 4.53
C GLY A 119 -20.00 7.83 5.05
N PHE A 120 -19.04 8.01 4.15
CA PHE A 120 -17.62 8.16 4.46
C PHE A 120 -17.15 9.57 4.07
N PRO A 121 -17.28 10.56 4.97
CA PRO A 121 -17.01 11.98 4.67
C PRO A 121 -15.54 12.39 4.75
N GLU A 122 -14.67 11.58 5.34
CA GLU A 122 -13.29 11.98 5.66
C GLU A 122 -12.52 12.58 4.47
N PRO A 123 -12.56 11.99 3.24
CA PRO A 123 -11.86 12.61 2.12
C PRO A 123 -12.35 14.04 1.86
N PHE A 124 -13.66 14.27 1.94
CA PHE A 124 -14.26 15.57 1.69
C PHE A 124 -13.88 16.60 2.78
N THR A 125 -14.12 16.26 4.04
CA THR A 125 -13.93 17.18 5.17
C THR A 125 -12.46 17.49 5.42
N PHE A 126 -11.57 16.49 5.27
CA PHE A 126 -10.13 16.69 5.38
C PHE A 126 -9.61 17.69 4.34
N GLY A 127 -10.01 17.57 3.07
CA GLY A 127 -9.54 18.51 2.05
C GLY A 127 -10.02 19.95 2.29
N LEU A 128 -11.21 20.14 2.87
CA LEU A 128 -11.65 21.47 3.29
C LEU A 128 -10.81 22.01 4.46
N ARG A 129 -10.50 21.18 5.44
CA ARG A 129 -9.62 21.54 6.55
C ARG A 129 -8.21 21.86 6.07
N ALA A 130 -7.67 21.06 5.14
CA ALA A 130 -6.38 21.33 4.52
C ALA A 130 -6.36 22.69 3.81
N LEU A 131 -7.38 23.03 3.03
CA LEU A 131 -7.52 24.34 2.40
C LEU A 131 -7.50 25.48 3.45
N LEU A 132 -8.27 25.36 4.54
CA LEU A 132 -8.32 26.36 5.60
C LEU A 132 -6.97 26.54 6.32
N VAL A 133 -6.26 25.46 6.58
CA VAL A 133 -4.94 25.48 7.21
C VAL A 133 -3.89 26.10 6.26
N LEU A 134 -3.93 25.74 4.98
CA LEU A 134 -2.92 26.16 4.02
C LEU A 134 -3.13 27.58 3.46
N ARG A 135 -4.36 28.14 3.53
CA ARG A 135 -4.66 29.47 2.94
C ARG A 135 -3.73 30.58 3.37
N ARG A 136 -3.15 30.49 4.56
CA ARG A 136 -2.18 31.47 5.10
C ARG A 136 -0.72 31.12 4.77
N LYS A 137 -0.49 29.99 4.11
CA LYS A 137 0.83 29.41 3.86
C LYS A 137 1.11 29.15 2.36
N PHE A 138 0.21 29.49 1.44
CA PHE A 138 0.37 29.15 0.02
C PHE A 138 1.72 29.56 -0.57
N GLY A 139 2.20 30.78 -0.26
CA GLY A 139 3.51 31.26 -0.73
C GLY A 139 4.73 30.51 -0.17
N LYS A 140 4.53 29.58 0.78
CA LYS A 140 5.62 28.77 1.35
C LYS A 140 5.91 27.52 0.55
N TYR A 141 5.03 27.10 -0.36
CA TYR A 141 5.16 25.84 -1.09
C TYR A 141 5.32 26.06 -2.58
N ASP A 142 6.15 25.23 -3.21
CA ASP A 142 6.30 25.17 -4.65
C ASP A 142 5.28 24.17 -5.26
N VAL A 143 4.85 23.17 -4.48
CA VAL A 143 3.86 22.18 -4.87
C VAL A 143 3.11 21.61 -3.65
N VAL A 144 1.83 21.31 -3.84
CA VAL A 144 1.01 20.52 -2.89
C VAL A 144 0.72 19.16 -3.51
N HIS A 145 0.97 18.10 -2.77
CA HIS A 145 0.73 16.73 -3.21
C HIS A 145 -0.29 16.03 -2.31
N ASP A 146 -1.40 15.65 -2.88
CA ASP A 146 -2.51 14.96 -2.22
C ASP A 146 -2.38 13.44 -2.32
N ASN A 147 -2.50 12.75 -1.20
CA ASN A 147 -2.49 11.29 -1.16
C ASN A 147 -3.92 10.74 -1.21
N GLN A 148 -4.48 10.68 -2.42
CA GLN A 148 -5.79 10.08 -2.76
C GLN A 148 -7.01 10.63 -1.97
N CYS A 149 -6.93 11.83 -1.41
CA CYS A 149 -8.09 12.49 -0.83
C CYS A 149 -9.05 12.98 -1.94
N LEU A 150 -8.51 13.70 -2.93
CA LEU A 150 -9.21 14.21 -4.11
C LEU A 150 -10.49 14.98 -3.75
N SER A 151 -10.38 15.82 -2.70
CA SER A 151 -11.46 16.66 -2.21
C SER A 151 -11.62 17.93 -3.04
N TYR A 152 -12.81 18.51 -3.02
CA TYR A 152 -13.03 19.85 -3.60
C TYR A 152 -12.12 20.93 -3.01
N GLY A 153 -11.65 20.78 -1.77
CA GLY A 153 -10.65 21.66 -1.16
C GLY A 153 -9.38 21.80 -1.99
N LEU A 154 -8.98 20.74 -2.71
CA LEU A 154 -7.80 20.76 -3.60
C LEU A 154 -7.97 21.74 -4.77
N LEU A 155 -9.20 21.89 -5.28
CA LEU A 155 -9.47 22.88 -6.35
C LEU A 155 -9.32 24.33 -5.84
N GLY A 156 -9.58 24.55 -4.55
CA GLY A 156 -9.27 25.82 -3.89
C GLY A 156 -7.77 26.03 -3.73
N ILE A 157 -7.02 25.01 -3.31
CA ILE A 157 -5.56 25.05 -3.17
C ILE A 157 -4.90 25.27 -4.53
N LYS A 158 -5.34 24.53 -5.57
CA LYS A 158 -4.80 24.64 -6.93
C LYS A 158 -4.85 26.05 -7.51
N ARG A 159 -5.71 26.92 -7.05
CA ARG A 159 -5.76 28.33 -7.49
C ARG A 159 -4.54 29.14 -7.08
N PHE A 160 -3.76 28.68 -6.12
CA PHE A 160 -2.66 29.41 -5.51
C PHE A 160 -1.33 28.67 -5.54
N VAL A 161 -1.36 27.32 -5.69
CA VAL A 161 -0.15 26.48 -5.68
C VAL A 161 -0.36 25.33 -6.66
N PRO A 162 0.66 24.97 -7.47
CA PRO A 162 0.65 23.74 -8.27
C PRO A 162 0.24 22.55 -7.41
N THR A 163 -0.74 21.77 -7.86
CA THR A 163 -1.31 20.68 -7.07
C THR A 163 -1.34 19.40 -7.88
N VAL A 164 -0.72 18.36 -7.33
CA VAL A 164 -0.74 16.99 -7.85
C VAL A 164 -1.45 16.06 -6.88
N ALA A 165 -1.86 14.89 -7.33
CA ALA A 165 -2.40 13.86 -6.46
C ALA A 165 -1.84 12.48 -6.83
N THR A 166 -1.62 11.62 -5.84
CA THR A 166 -1.42 10.19 -6.07
C THR A 166 -2.74 9.46 -5.99
N ILE A 167 -3.01 8.58 -6.96
CA ILE A 167 -4.10 7.61 -6.95
C ILE A 167 -3.46 6.22 -7.00
N HIS A 168 -3.56 5.48 -5.89
CA HIS A 168 -2.96 4.15 -5.77
C HIS A 168 -3.71 3.10 -6.60
N HIS A 169 -5.03 3.21 -6.64
CA HIS A 169 -5.94 2.47 -7.51
C HIS A 169 -7.32 3.14 -7.51
N PRO A 170 -8.15 2.90 -8.52
CA PRO A 170 -9.51 3.42 -8.53
C PRO A 170 -10.36 2.72 -7.47
N ILE A 171 -10.85 3.47 -6.49
CA ILE A 171 -11.69 2.94 -5.39
C ILE A 171 -13.04 2.37 -5.89
N THR A 172 -13.39 2.59 -7.16
CA THR A 172 -14.51 1.94 -7.83
C THR A 172 -14.41 0.43 -7.83
N ILE A 173 -13.19 -0.12 -7.91
CA ILE A 173 -12.94 -1.57 -7.88
C ILE A 173 -13.37 -2.16 -6.53
N ASP A 174 -13.05 -1.47 -5.43
CA ASP A 174 -13.45 -1.89 -4.07
C ASP A 174 -14.98 -1.84 -3.92
N ARG A 175 -15.61 -0.74 -4.38
CA ARG A 175 -17.06 -0.59 -4.38
C ARG A 175 -17.74 -1.71 -5.16
N ASP A 176 -17.28 -1.97 -6.38
CA ASP A 176 -17.91 -2.93 -7.27
C ASP A 176 -17.76 -4.37 -6.76
N THR A 177 -16.63 -4.66 -6.13
CA THR A 177 -16.43 -5.94 -5.42
C THR A 177 -17.38 -6.08 -4.24
N ALA A 178 -17.50 -5.03 -3.41
CA ALA A 178 -18.44 -5.05 -2.29
C ALA A 178 -19.90 -5.19 -2.76
N LEU A 179 -20.27 -4.57 -3.90
CA LEU A 179 -21.62 -4.69 -4.48
C LEU A 179 -21.91 -6.08 -5.03
N ARG A 180 -20.93 -6.79 -5.58
CA ARG A 180 -21.08 -8.19 -6.04
C ARG A 180 -21.32 -9.15 -4.88
N GLU A 181 -20.75 -8.88 -3.72
CA GLU A 181 -20.93 -9.69 -2.51
C GLU A 181 -22.19 -9.33 -1.71
N ALA A 182 -22.83 -8.22 -2.05
CA ALA A 182 -24.01 -7.73 -1.32
C ALA A 182 -25.25 -8.57 -1.66
N GLY A 183 -25.67 -9.42 -0.72
CA GLY A 183 -26.84 -10.32 -0.87
C GLY A 183 -28.20 -9.62 -0.77
N THR A 184 -28.28 -8.34 -0.33
CA THR A 184 -29.56 -7.63 -0.13
C THR A 184 -29.55 -6.24 -0.70
N LEU A 185 -30.72 -5.72 -1.13
CA LEU A 185 -30.88 -4.35 -1.62
C LEU A 185 -30.48 -3.30 -0.57
N ARG A 186 -30.82 -3.54 0.71
CA ARG A 186 -30.43 -2.66 1.82
C ARG A 186 -28.90 -2.57 1.92
N ARG A 187 -28.20 -3.71 1.83
CA ARG A 187 -26.71 -3.72 1.86
C ARG A 187 -26.10 -3.01 0.66
N ARG A 188 -26.68 -3.17 -0.52
CA ARG A 188 -26.26 -2.43 -1.73
C ARG A 188 -26.42 -0.91 -1.57
N ALA A 189 -27.55 -0.45 -1.04
CA ALA A 189 -27.77 0.97 -0.75
C ALA A 189 -26.77 1.53 0.27
N GLN A 190 -26.44 0.78 1.32
CA GLN A 190 -25.40 1.14 2.29
C GLN A 190 -24.03 1.28 1.63
N ILE A 191 -23.64 0.34 0.78
CA ILE A 191 -22.37 0.38 0.05
C ILE A 191 -22.33 1.60 -0.88
N MET A 192 -23.39 1.85 -1.64
CA MET A 192 -23.48 3.03 -2.50
C MET A 192 -23.37 4.34 -1.71
N ARG A 193 -24.01 4.40 -0.56
CA ARG A 193 -23.92 5.57 0.33
C ARG A 193 -22.52 5.76 0.91
N TRP A 194 -21.86 4.67 1.34
CA TRP A 194 -20.49 4.69 1.82
C TRP A 194 -19.52 5.23 0.76
N TYR A 195 -19.62 4.75 -0.48
CA TYR A 195 -18.75 5.13 -1.59
C TYR A 195 -19.22 6.39 -2.36
N SER A 196 -20.16 7.17 -1.82
CA SER A 196 -20.72 8.38 -2.49
C SER A 196 -19.66 9.45 -2.83
N PHE A 197 -18.54 9.47 -2.09
CA PHE A 197 -17.41 10.39 -2.32
C PHE A 197 -16.67 10.14 -3.65
N ILE A 198 -16.81 8.98 -4.29
CA ILE A 198 -16.15 8.64 -5.57
C ILE A 198 -16.52 9.67 -6.65
N GLY A 199 -17.76 10.15 -6.68
CA GLY A 199 -18.18 11.19 -7.63
C GLY A 199 -17.38 12.47 -7.50
N MET A 200 -17.05 12.88 -6.27
CA MET A 200 -16.16 14.00 -5.98
C MET A 200 -14.74 13.71 -6.48
N GLN A 201 -14.19 12.56 -6.12
CA GLN A 201 -12.83 12.18 -6.53
C GLN A 201 -12.64 12.19 -8.05
N LYS A 202 -13.62 11.64 -8.80
CA LYS A 202 -13.62 11.68 -10.28
C LYS A 202 -13.66 13.12 -10.83
N ARG A 203 -14.47 14.00 -10.25
CA ARG A 203 -14.58 15.40 -10.70
C ARG A 203 -13.32 16.20 -10.40
N VAL A 204 -12.72 15.99 -9.23
CA VAL A 204 -11.51 16.70 -8.81
C VAL A 204 -10.30 16.23 -9.60
N SER A 205 -10.08 14.92 -9.71
CA SER A 205 -8.93 14.36 -10.41
C SER A 205 -8.87 14.79 -11.88
N ARG A 206 -10.02 14.87 -12.56
CA ARG A 206 -10.11 15.40 -13.94
C ARG A 206 -9.67 16.87 -14.10
N ARG A 207 -9.55 17.62 -13.01
CA ARG A 207 -9.16 19.04 -13.01
C ARG A 207 -7.73 19.28 -12.54
N LEU A 208 -7.03 18.25 -12.07
CA LEU A 208 -5.61 18.33 -11.73
C LEU A 208 -4.76 18.15 -13.01
N ASP A 209 -3.65 18.86 -13.09
CA ASP A 209 -2.79 18.87 -14.30
C ASP A 209 -1.96 17.60 -14.40
N ARG A 210 -1.49 17.07 -13.26
CA ARG A 210 -0.75 15.83 -13.17
C ARG A 210 -1.27 14.96 -12.03
N ILE A 211 -1.31 13.67 -12.28
CA ILE A 211 -1.68 12.64 -11.31
C ILE A 211 -0.58 11.58 -11.32
N ILE A 212 -0.16 11.18 -10.14
CA ILE A 212 0.79 10.11 -9.93
C ILE A 212 0.02 8.83 -9.68
N THR A 213 0.47 7.73 -10.26
CA THR A 213 -0.03 6.40 -9.93
C THR A 213 1.12 5.40 -9.76
N VAL A 214 0.83 4.24 -9.18
CA VAL A 214 1.85 3.34 -8.66
C VAL A 214 2.19 2.17 -9.58
N SER A 215 1.46 2.00 -10.69
CA SER A 215 1.70 0.94 -11.66
C SER A 215 1.06 1.28 -13.01
N LYS A 216 1.50 0.63 -14.08
CA LYS A 216 0.86 0.74 -15.41
C LYS A 216 -0.57 0.23 -15.36
N LYS A 217 -0.80 -0.87 -14.63
CA LYS A 217 -2.15 -1.41 -14.47
C LYS A 217 -3.09 -0.42 -13.78
N ALA A 218 -2.62 0.24 -12.71
CA ALA A 218 -3.40 1.30 -12.07
C ALA A 218 -3.63 2.50 -13.02
N GLN A 219 -2.67 2.85 -13.88
CA GLN A 219 -2.83 3.88 -14.91
C GLN A 219 -3.97 3.55 -15.87
N GLU A 220 -3.98 2.34 -16.45
CA GLU A 220 -5.06 1.86 -17.33
C GLU A 220 -6.43 1.91 -16.63
N ASP A 221 -6.49 1.41 -15.40
CA ASP A 221 -7.73 1.36 -14.63
C ASP A 221 -8.23 2.76 -14.23
N ILE A 222 -7.33 3.69 -13.89
CA ILE A 222 -7.68 5.10 -13.63
C ILE A 222 -8.18 5.78 -14.90
N THR A 223 -7.52 5.57 -16.03
CA THR A 223 -7.97 6.09 -17.33
C THR A 223 -9.39 5.62 -17.64
N ARG A 224 -9.64 4.32 -17.52
CA ARG A 224 -10.96 3.73 -17.78
C ARG A 224 -12.03 4.19 -16.82
N GLU A 225 -11.73 4.14 -15.50
CA GLU A 225 -12.72 4.36 -14.45
C GLU A 225 -12.98 5.85 -14.17
N PHE A 226 -11.94 6.67 -14.23
CA PHE A 226 -12.02 8.09 -13.88
C PHE A 226 -12.10 8.99 -15.13
N GLY A 227 -11.81 8.45 -16.33
CA GLY A 227 -11.80 9.21 -17.59
C GLY A 227 -10.71 10.27 -17.60
N ILE A 228 -9.52 9.91 -17.11
CA ILE A 228 -8.33 10.76 -17.11
C ILE A 228 -7.43 10.27 -18.25
N SER A 229 -6.96 11.19 -19.08
CA SER A 229 -6.06 10.87 -20.19
C SER A 229 -4.69 10.39 -19.68
N GLU A 230 -4.10 9.40 -20.33
CA GLU A 230 -2.85 8.76 -19.91
C GLU A 230 -1.67 9.73 -19.86
N ASP A 231 -1.62 10.73 -20.74
CA ASP A 231 -0.57 11.76 -20.76
C ASP A 231 -0.53 12.64 -19.51
N ARG A 232 -1.60 12.63 -18.71
CA ARG A 232 -1.69 13.32 -17.41
C ARG A 232 -1.29 12.44 -16.23
N LEU A 233 -1.08 11.15 -16.47
CA LEU A 233 -0.73 10.16 -15.47
C LEU A 233 0.76 9.84 -15.52
N VAL A 234 1.44 9.97 -14.38
CA VAL A 234 2.85 9.63 -14.21
C VAL A 234 2.94 8.36 -13.37
N VAL A 235 3.56 7.31 -13.89
CA VAL A 235 3.78 6.06 -13.15
C VAL A 235 5.03 6.17 -12.30
N ALA A 236 4.84 6.27 -10.98
CA ALA A 236 5.89 6.23 -9.97
C ALA A 236 5.63 5.04 -9.03
N PRO A 237 6.20 3.86 -9.30
CA PRO A 237 6.03 2.69 -8.46
C PRO A 237 6.44 2.97 -7.01
N ASN A 238 5.70 2.39 -6.07
CA ASN A 238 6.06 2.49 -4.66
C ASN A 238 7.42 1.83 -4.41
N GLY A 239 8.13 2.35 -3.42
CA GLY A 239 9.31 1.70 -2.87
C GLY A 239 8.99 0.76 -1.72
N VAL A 240 10.00 0.03 -1.30
CA VAL A 240 10.07 -0.66 -0.01
C VAL A 240 11.25 -0.12 0.77
N ASP A 241 11.14 -0.12 2.09
CA ASP A 241 12.25 0.23 2.98
C ASP A 241 13.25 -0.92 3.00
N THR A 242 14.36 -0.77 2.25
CA THR A 242 15.38 -1.81 2.09
C THR A 242 16.33 -1.91 3.29
N ASP A 243 16.29 -0.97 4.21
CA ASP A 243 17.02 -1.05 5.48
C ASP A 243 16.29 -1.96 6.47
N LEU A 244 14.97 -1.92 6.44
CA LEU A 244 14.09 -2.77 7.22
C LEU A 244 13.88 -4.14 6.55
N PHE A 245 13.37 -4.15 5.31
CA PHE A 245 13.09 -5.36 4.53
C PHE A 245 14.33 -5.81 3.75
N ARG A 246 15.09 -6.71 4.36
CA ARG A 246 16.33 -7.26 3.78
C ARG A 246 16.53 -8.70 4.20
N PRO A 247 17.35 -9.48 3.48
CA PRO A 247 17.74 -10.80 3.93
C PRO A 247 18.46 -10.74 5.29
N ILE A 248 18.06 -11.59 6.23
CA ILE A 248 18.73 -11.70 7.54
C ILE A 248 19.74 -12.83 7.45
N PRO A 249 21.05 -12.56 7.58
CA PRO A 249 22.08 -13.60 7.59
C PRO A 249 21.89 -14.56 8.79
N GLY A 250 22.22 -15.85 8.57
CA GLY A 250 22.20 -16.84 9.65
C GLY A 250 20.84 -17.42 10.00
N ILE A 251 19.74 -16.95 9.43
CA ILE A 251 18.41 -17.57 9.60
C ILE A 251 18.23 -18.65 8.54
N GLU A 252 18.11 -19.91 8.98
CA GLU A 252 17.72 -21.01 8.11
C GLU A 252 16.22 -20.96 7.80
N ARG A 253 15.88 -21.16 6.53
CA ARG A 253 14.48 -21.21 6.08
C ARG A 253 13.87 -22.58 6.35
N ASP A 254 12.71 -22.61 6.98
CA ASP A 254 11.89 -23.83 7.08
C ASP A 254 11.32 -24.16 5.68
N LYS A 255 11.75 -25.30 5.13
CA LYS A 255 11.39 -25.75 3.77
C LYS A 255 9.92 -26.10 3.61
N THR A 256 9.18 -26.21 4.71
CA THR A 256 7.74 -26.50 4.73
C THR A 256 6.89 -25.25 4.98
N ARG A 257 7.54 -24.12 5.34
CA ARG A 257 6.84 -22.92 5.80
C ARG A 257 6.51 -21.99 4.65
N ILE A 258 5.22 -21.70 4.53
CA ILE A 258 4.64 -20.70 3.63
C ILE A 258 4.07 -19.56 4.49
N MET A 259 4.22 -18.33 4.05
CA MET A 259 3.60 -17.20 4.74
C MET A 259 2.71 -16.36 3.83
N VAL A 260 1.75 -15.67 4.43
CA VAL A 260 0.90 -14.68 3.78
C VAL A 260 0.65 -13.53 4.75
N THR A 261 0.74 -12.29 4.26
CA THR A 261 0.31 -11.12 5.01
C THR A 261 -1.15 -10.84 4.68
N ASN A 262 -2.04 -10.98 5.67
CA ASN A 262 -3.47 -10.72 5.48
C ASN A 262 -4.08 -10.17 6.76
N SER A 263 -4.25 -8.87 6.83
CA SER A 263 -4.71 -8.18 8.03
C SER A 263 -6.21 -8.26 8.30
N SER A 264 -7.01 -8.87 7.42
CA SER A 264 -8.47 -8.91 7.57
C SER A 264 -9.16 -9.84 6.58
N ASP A 265 -10.42 -10.21 6.87
CA ASP A 265 -11.32 -10.97 5.98
C ASP A 265 -11.73 -10.16 4.72
N ILE A 266 -10.77 -9.50 4.06
CA ILE A 266 -11.03 -8.74 2.83
C ILE A 266 -11.02 -9.71 1.64
N PRO A 267 -12.13 -9.89 0.92
CA PRO A 267 -12.24 -10.84 -0.17
C PRO A 267 -11.22 -10.63 -1.29
N LEU A 268 -10.93 -9.36 -1.63
CA LEU A 268 -9.93 -8.99 -2.64
C LEU A 268 -8.52 -9.50 -2.34
N LYS A 269 -8.20 -9.77 -1.06
CA LYS A 269 -6.88 -10.32 -0.65
C LYS A 269 -6.76 -11.82 -0.87
N GLY A 270 -7.84 -12.52 -1.24
CA GLY A 270 -7.81 -13.87 -1.77
C GLY A 270 -7.40 -14.99 -0.80
N LEU A 271 -7.37 -14.74 0.53
CA LEU A 271 -6.96 -15.74 1.52
C LEU A 271 -7.77 -17.04 1.42
N SER A 272 -9.06 -16.96 1.09
CA SER A 272 -9.92 -18.15 0.92
C SER A 272 -9.43 -19.10 -0.18
N TYR A 273 -8.84 -18.57 -1.25
CA TYR A 273 -8.26 -19.40 -2.32
C TYR A 273 -6.95 -20.06 -1.86
N LEU A 274 -6.14 -19.35 -1.08
CA LEU A 274 -4.94 -19.92 -0.48
C LEU A 274 -5.28 -21.05 0.51
N LEU A 275 -6.26 -20.86 1.39
CA LEU A 275 -6.69 -21.92 2.33
C LEU A 275 -7.17 -23.19 1.60
N ARG A 276 -7.92 -23.04 0.50
CA ARG A 276 -8.30 -24.19 -0.34
C ARG A 276 -7.10 -24.84 -1.04
N ALA A 277 -6.10 -24.04 -1.43
CA ALA A 277 -4.85 -24.54 -1.98
C ALA A 277 -4.06 -25.33 -0.92
N ILE A 278 -3.94 -24.80 0.29
CA ILE A 278 -3.28 -25.49 1.41
C ILE A 278 -3.94 -26.84 1.71
N LYS A 279 -5.29 -26.94 1.70
CA LYS A 279 -5.98 -28.22 1.83
C LYS A 279 -5.52 -29.25 0.80
N LYS A 280 -5.37 -28.82 -0.47
CA LYS A 280 -4.90 -29.73 -1.54
C LYS A 280 -3.44 -30.14 -1.37
N VAL A 281 -2.60 -29.23 -0.88
CA VAL A 281 -1.17 -29.47 -0.63
C VAL A 281 -0.99 -30.40 0.57
N SER A 282 -1.69 -30.15 1.69
CA SER A 282 -1.56 -30.91 2.94
C SER A 282 -1.94 -32.39 2.81
N CYS A 283 -2.78 -32.75 1.84
CA CYS A 283 -3.08 -34.14 1.55
C CYS A 283 -1.90 -34.96 0.98
N LYS A 284 -0.84 -34.29 0.48
CA LYS A 284 0.26 -34.94 -0.25
C LYS A 284 1.64 -34.70 0.37
N ARG A 285 1.77 -33.69 1.23
CA ARG A 285 3.05 -33.30 1.82
C ARG A 285 2.90 -32.41 3.06
N GLU A 286 3.93 -32.39 3.88
CA GLU A 286 4.02 -31.46 5.01
C GLU A 286 4.03 -30.01 4.52
N VAL A 287 3.21 -29.18 5.15
CA VAL A 287 3.11 -27.74 4.87
C VAL A 287 2.67 -27.00 6.12
N LYS A 288 3.23 -25.84 6.36
CA LYS A 288 2.86 -24.92 7.45
C LYS A 288 2.54 -23.57 6.86
N LEU A 289 1.31 -23.12 6.98
CA LEU A 289 0.89 -21.78 6.58
C LEU A 289 0.88 -20.84 7.78
N VAL A 290 1.67 -19.79 7.71
CA VAL A 290 1.66 -18.70 8.69
C VAL A 290 0.95 -17.50 8.08
N VAL A 291 -0.16 -17.12 8.69
CA VAL A 291 -0.95 -15.95 8.31
C VAL A 291 -0.61 -14.81 9.25
N ILE A 292 0.03 -13.78 8.73
CA ILE A 292 0.31 -12.56 9.49
C ILE A 292 -0.96 -11.73 9.59
N GLY A 293 -1.53 -11.68 10.78
CA GLY A 293 -2.83 -11.06 11.08
C GLY A 293 -3.73 -11.99 11.88
N ALA A 294 -4.88 -11.48 12.29
CA ALA A 294 -5.88 -12.25 13.03
C ALA A 294 -7.18 -12.33 12.22
N PRO A 295 -7.82 -13.49 12.14
CA PRO A 295 -9.16 -13.60 11.59
C PRO A 295 -10.14 -12.90 12.53
N LYS A 296 -11.25 -12.41 12.01
CA LYS A 296 -12.37 -11.96 12.86
C LYS A 296 -12.92 -13.15 13.63
N HIS A 297 -13.22 -12.92 14.90
CA HIS A 297 -13.88 -13.94 15.73
C HIS A 297 -15.19 -14.39 15.05
N ASN A 298 -15.40 -15.70 14.89
CA ASN A 298 -16.50 -16.29 14.12
C ASN A 298 -16.61 -15.75 12.68
N GLY A 299 -15.52 -15.21 12.11
CA GLY A 299 -15.46 -14.70 10.76
C GLY A 299 -15.45 -15.78 9.68
N ARG A 300 -15.57 -15.35 8.43
CA ARG A 300 -15.59 -16.25 7.25
C ARG A 300 -14.31 -17.09 7.15
N VAL A 301 -13.14 -16.49 7.42
CA VAL A 301 -11.85 -17.20 7.36
C VAL A 301 -11.76 -18.30 8.40
N GLN A 302 -12.16 -18.02 9.65
CA GLN A 302 -12.10 -19.00 10.73
C GLN A 302 -13.01 -20.20 10.46
N ARG A 303 -14.24 -19.94 9.99
CA ARG A 303 -15.18 -21.01 9.56
C ARG A 303 -14.60 -21.82 8.41
N LEU A 304 -14.03 -21.18 7.40
CA LEU A 304 -13.44 -21.88 6.25
C LEU A 304 -12.28 -22.81 6.67
N VAL A 305 -11.43 -22.40 7.62
CA VAL A 305 -10.35 -23.26 8.15
C VAL A 305 -10.93 -24.51 8.81
N GLN A 306 -12.03 -24.38 9.57
CA GLN A 306 -12.74 -25.52 10.19
C GLN A 306 -13.40 -26.42 9.15
N GLU A 307 -14.13 -25.84 8.19
CA GLU A 307 -14.80 -26.59 7.11
C GLU A 307 -13.81 -27.39 6.26
N LEU A 308 -12.61 -26.87 6.03
CA LEU A 308 -11.56 -27.54 5.28
C LEU A 308 -10.78 -28.57 6.11
N GLY A 309 -10.91 -28.58 7.43
CA GLY A 309 -10.16 -29.44 8.34
C GLY A 309 -8.64 -29.24 8.23
N ILE A 310 -8.20 -27.97 8.26
CA ILE A 310 -6.78 -27.59 8.09
C ILE A 310 -6.22 -26.82 9.28
N GLN A 311 -6.84 -26.91 10.46
CA GLN A 311 -6.47 -26.16 11.65
C GLN A 311 -5.00 -26.40 12.07
N GLU A 312 -4.53 -27.62 11.94
CA GLU A 312 -3.16 -28.02 12.29
C GLU A 312 -2.08 -27.44 11.35
N PHE A 313 -2.48 -27.09 10.10
CA PHE A 313 -1.56 -26.56 9.09
C PHE A 313 -1.52 -25.02 9.08
N VAL A 314 -2.43 -24.32 9.79
CA VAL A 314 -2.59 -22.86 9.69
C VAL A 314 -2.39 -22.19 11.05
N THR A 315 -1.41 -21.31 11.12
CA THR A 315 -1.15 -20.50 12.31
C THR A 315 -1.41 -19.02 12.00
N PHE A 316 -2.22 -18.38 12.84
CA PHE A 316 -2.44 -16.93 12.81
C PHE A 316 -1.58 -16.26 13.88
N THR A 317 -0.77 -15.27 13.49
CA THR A 317 0.15 -14.61 14.42
C THR A 317 -0.51 -13.48 15.22
N GLY A 318 -1.65 -12.97 14.74
CA GLY A 318 -2.15 -11.69 15.23
C GLY A 318 -1.35 -10.52 14.65
N ARG A 319 -1.40 -9.39 15.35
CA ARG A 319 -0.59 -8.21 14.97
C ARG A 319 0.86 -8.47 15.35
N VAL A 320 1.77 -8.18 14.44
CA VAL A 320 3.22 -8.29 14.60
C VAL A 320 3.88 -6.92 14.39
N THR A 321 5.05 -6.73 14.96
CA THR A 321 5.91 -5.59 14.68
C THR A 321 6.58 -5.73 13.31
N SER A 322 7.19 -4.66 12.80
CA SER A 322 7.91 -4.70 11.53
C SER A 322 9.11 -5.67 11.57
N ASP A 323 9.85 -5.71 12.67
CA ASP A 323 10.99 -6.63 12.84
C ASP A 323 10.55 -8.09 12.91
N GLU A 324 9.44 -8.38 13.61
CA GLU A 324 8.85 -9.71 13.61
C GLU A 324 8.38 -10.11 12.20
N LEU A 325 7.78 -9.18 11.44
CA LEU A 325 7.37 -9.42 10.06
C LEU A 325 8.56 -9.80 9.19
N VAL A 326 9.68 -9.07 9.27
CA VAL A 326 10.92 -9.40 8.54
C VAL A 326 11.46 -10.77 8.97
N THR A 327 11.39 -11.10 10.26
CA THR A 327 11.77 -12.42 10.78
C THR A 327 10.86 -13.52 10.22
N HIS A 328 9.55 -13.28 10.10
CA HIS A 328 8.64 -14.21 9.47
C HIS A 328 8.97 -14.44 7.99
N TYR A 329 9.30 -13.37 7.24
CA TYR A 329 9.81 -13.51 5.88
C TYR A 329 11.09 -14.35 5.86
N ALA A 330 12.09 -14.02 6.68
CA ALA A 330 13.38 -14.71 6.68
C ALA A 330 13.28 -16.24 6.95
N ARG A 331 12.35 -16.65 7.82
CA ARG A 331 12.12 -18.06 8.17
C ARG A 331 11.28 -18.83 7.14
N SER A 332 10.64 -18.17 6.20
CA SER A 332 9.71 -18.82 5.26
C SER A 332 10.41 -19.20 3.96
N LEU A 333 10.07 -20.38 3.41
CA LEU A 333 10.52 -20.79 2.08
C LEU A 333 9.96 -19.87 1.01
N MET A 334 8.67 -19.53 1.12
CA MET A 334 7.98 -18.68 0.19
C MET A 334 6.92 -17.81 0.87
N ALA A 335 6.63 -16.67 0.27
CA ALA A 335 5.50 -15.82 0.59
C ALA A 335 4.45 -15.89 -0.52
N VAL A 336 3.18 -15.86 -0.12
CA VAL A 336 2.06 -15.91 -1.07
C VAL A 336 1.30 -14.60 -1.04
N VAL A 337 1.00 -14.06 -2.22
CA VAL A 337 0.15 -12.88 -2.40
C VAL A 337 -1.03 -13.29 -3.29
N PRO A 338 -2.09 -13.90 -2.70
CA PRO A 338 -3.17 -14.54 -3.46
C PRO A 338 -4.27 -13.57 -3.89
N SER A 339 -3.95 -12.28 -3.92
CA SER A 339 -4.92 -11.20 -4.15
C SER A 339 -5.63 -11.33 -5.50
N LEU A 340 -6.93 -11.01 -5.53
CA LEU A 340 -7.71 -10.92 -6.75
C LEU A 340 -7.42 -9.63 -7.52
N TYR A 341 -7.00 -8.60 -6.79
CA TYR A 341 -6.56 -7.32 -7.35
C TYR A 341 -5.61 -6.62 -6.38
N GLU A 342 -4.54 -6.04 -6.92
CA GLU A 342 -3.64 -5.11 -6.23
C GLU A 342 -3.35 -3.91 -7.12
N GLY A 343 -3.38 -2.71 -6.55
CA GLY A 343 -2.92 -1.51 -7.26
C GLY A 343 -1.40 -1.48 -7.44
N PHE A 344 -0.68 -2.12 -6.49
CA PHE A 344 0.77 -2.30 -6.56
C PHE A 344 1.19 -3.68 -6.02
N GLY A 345 0.92 -3.98 -4.75
CA GLY A 345 1.30 -5.26 -4.13
C GLY A 345 2.52 -5.12 -3.23
N LEU A 346 2.48 -4.20 -2.27
CA LEU A 346 3.55 -4.02 -1.27
C LEU A 346 4.02 -5.34 -0.64
N PRO A 347 3.13 -6.29 -0.24
CA PRO A 347 3.58 -7.55 0.34
C PRO A 347 4.48 -8.38 -0.58
N ALA A 348 4.28 -8.29 -1.91
CA ALA A 348 5.16 -8.98 -2.85
C ALA A 348 6.56 -8.34 -2.89
N VAL A 349 6.62 -7.01 -2.88
CA VAL A 349 7.91 -6.27 -2.87
C VAL A 349 8.63 -6.47 -1.54
N GLU A 350 7.94 -6.47 -0.41
CA GLU A 350 8.51 -6.75 0.92
C GLU A 350 9.13 -8.15 0.99
N ALA A 351 8.39 -9.17 0.54
CA ALA A 351 8.90 -10.54 0.47
C ALA A 351 10.13 -10.65 -0.44
N MET A 352 10.08 -10.04 -1.63
CA MET A 352 11.22 -9.99 -2.56
C MET A 352 12.41 -9.26 -1.96
N ALA A 353 12.20 -8.16 -1.23
CA ALA A 353 13.24 -7.42 -0.52
C ALA A 353 13.93 -8.28 0.55
N CYS A 354 13.17 -9.17 1.22
CA CYS A 354 13.72 -10.15 2.16
C CYS A 354 14.35 -11.38 1.46
N GLY A 355 14.46 -11.39 0.14
CA GLY A 355 15.01 -12.51 -0.63
C GLY A 355 14.16 -13.77 -0.57
N VAL A 356 12.85 -13.65 -0.35
CA VAL A 356 11.90 -14.76 -0.26
C VAL A 356 11.23 -14.97 -1.62
N ALA A 357 11.08 -16.23 -2.02
CA ALA A 357 10.30 -16.56 -3.22
C ALA A 357 8.86 -16.08 -3.10
N VAL A 358 8.33 -15.48 -4.15
CA VAL A 358 6.95 -15.02 -4.20
C VAL A 358 6.13 -15.90 -5.12
N VAL A 359 5.02 -16.42 -4.61
CA VAL A 359 3.93 -17.00 -5.41
C VAL A 359 2.78 -15.99 -5.37
N SER A 360 2.37 -15.51 -6.52
CA SER A 360 1.36 -14.46 -6.61
C SER A 360 0.36 -14.76 -7.71
N THR A 361 -0.63 -13.88 -7.87
CA THR A 361 -1.64 -14.01 -8.92
C THR A 361 -1.40 -13.02 -10.07
N THR A 362 -2.16 -13.17 -11.14
CA THR A 362 -2.23 -12.18 -12.23
C THR A 362 -3.17 -11.01 -11.90
N GLY A 363 -3.54 -10.80 -10.64
CA GLY A 363 -4.48 -9.78 -10.21
C GLY A 363 -3.89 -8.37 -10.13
N GLY A 364 -4.41 -7.46 -10.93
CA GLY A 364 -3.96 -6.05 -10.92
C GLY A 364 -2.51 -5.88 -11.38
N ALA A 365 -1.71 -5.15 -10.59
CA ALA A 365 -0.30 -4.85 -10.87
C ALA A 365 0.69 -5.97 -10.51
N LEU A 366 0.24 -7.07 -9.93
CA LEU A 366 1.14 -8.15 -9.47
C LEU A 366 2.05 -8.71 -10.57
N PRO A 367 1.59 -8.91 -11.83
CA PRO A 367 2.47 -9.32 -12.92
C PRO A 367 3.60 -8.31 -13.20
N GLU A 368 3.29 -7.02 -13.15
CA GLU A 368 4.26 -5.94 -13.35
C GLU A 368 5.29 -5.89 -12.22
N VAL A 369 4.86 -6.13 -10.98
CA VAL A 369 5.71 -6.08 -9.80
C VAL A 369 6.59 -7.32 -9.69
N VAL A 370 6.00 -8.49 -9.76
CA VAL A 370 6.72 -9.78 -9.58
C VAL A 370 7.60 -10.10 -10.79
N GLY A 371 7.07 -9.88 -12.00
CA GLY A 371 7.78 -10.17 -13.24
C GLY A 371 8.23 -11.64 -13.33
N ASP A 372 9.47 -11.85 -13.71
CA ASP A 372 10.11 -13.15 -13.83
C ASP A 372 10.81 -13.62 -12.52
N ALA A 373 10.67 -12.84 -11.44
CA ALA A 373 11.31 -13.12 -10.15
C ALA A 373 10.39 -13.85 -9.15
N GLY A 374 9.26 -14.37 -9.61
CA GLY A 374 8.32 -15.19 -8.82
C GLY A 374 7.49 -16.10 -9.69
N VAL A 375 6.50 -16.75 -9.09
CA VAL A 375 5.53 -17.60 -9.79
C VAL A 375 4.18 -16.89 -9.82
N LEU A 376 3.60 -16.75 -11.01
CA LEU A 376 2.29 -16.13 -11.23
C LEU A 376 1.26 -17.20 -11.61
N VAL A 377 0.10 -17.16 -10.97
CA VAL A 377 -1.04 -18.02 -11.26
C VAL A 377 -2.30 -17.19 -11.54
N PRO A 378 -3.31 -17.72 -12.22
CA PRO A 378 -4.57 -16.99 -12.40
C PRO A 378 -5.19 -16.57 -11.08
N ALA A 379 -5.73 -15.35 -11.01
CA ALA A 379 -6.41 -14.85 -9.82
C ALA A 379 -7.68 -15.68 -9.53
N GLY A 380 -7.87 -16.10 -8.27
CA GLY A 380 -9.02 -16.91 -7.87
C GLY A 380 -8.89 -18.40 -8.17
N ASP A 381 -7.76 -18.87 -8.70
CA ASP A 381 -7.54 -20.29 -9.00
C ASP A 381 -6.75 -20.99 -7.88
N SER A 382 -7.47 -21.66 -6.98
CA SER A 382 -6.87 -22.43 -5.88
C SER A 382 -6.15 -23.71 -6.35
N ALA A 383 -6.46 -24.23 -7.55
CA ALA A 383 -5.80 -25.42 -8.08
C ALA A 383 -4.42 -25.06 -8.66
N ALA A 384 -4.37 -24.02 -9.49
CA ALA A 384 -3.10 -23.48 -10.00
C ALA A 384 -2.18 -23.03 -8.85
N LEU A 385 -2.76 -22.39 -7.81
CA LEU A 385 -2.01 -22.00 -6.62
C LEU A 385 -1.43 -23.21 -5.88
N ALA A 386 -2.22 -24.27 -5.66
CA ALA A 386 -1.75 -25.51 -5.02
C ALA A 386 -0.62 -26.18 -5.82
N LEU A 387 -0.72 -26.18 -7.15
CA LEU A 387 0.33 -26.72 -8.03
C LEU A 387 1.64 -25.93 -7.89
N ALA A 388 1.58 -24.61 -7.95
CA ALA A 388 2.74 -23.73 -7.80
C ALA A 388 3.42 -23.91 -6.43
N LEU A 389 2.63 -23.95 -5.34
CA LEU A 389 3.13 -24.23 -4.00
C LEU A 389 3.81 -25.59 -3.91
N SER A 390 3.15 -26.64 -4.45
CA SER A 390 3.69 -28.00 -4.45
C SER A 390 5.01 -28.11 -5.22
N GLN A 391 5.16 -27.41 -6.33
CA GLN A 391 6.39 -27.37 -7.11
C GLN A 391 7.55 -26.74 -6.31
N LEU A 392 7.33 -25.60 -5.66
CA LEU A 392 8.39 -24.95 -4.90
C LEU A 392 8.72 -25.69 -3.59
N LEU A 393 7.76 -26.38 -2.98
CA LEU A 393 8.04 -27.26 -1.86
C LEU A 393 8.86 -28.50 -2.27
N SER A 394 8.71 -28.97 -3.53
CA SER A 394 9.53 -30.07 -4.05
C SER A 394 10.94 -29.67 -4.44
N TYR A 395 11.13 -28.41 -4.82
CA TYR A 395 12.39 -27.87 -5.32
C TYR A 395 12.76 -26.59 -4.57
N PRO A 396 13.18 -26.68 -3.27
CA PRO A 396 13.50 -25.52 -2.45
C PRO A 396 14.61 -24.64 -3.04
N GLU A 397 15.56 -25.22 -3.79
CA GLU A 397 16.62 -24.51 -4.50
C GLU A 397 16.07 -23.53 -5.54
N ARG A 398 14.97 -23.90 -6.24
CA ARG A 398 14.25 -23.03 -7.15
C ARG A 398 13.60 -21.86 -6.41
N ALA A 399 13.04 -22.11 -5.24
CA ALA A 399 12.50 -21.05 -4.40
C ALA A 399 13.61 -20.07 -3.97
N MET A 400 14.76 -20.59 -3.55
CA MET A 400 15.93 -19.75 -3.19
C MET A 400 16.43 -18.91 -4.37
N GLU A 401 16.44 -19.47 -5.59
CA GLU A 401 16.83 -18.73 -6.79
C GLU A 401 15.84 -17.61 -7.11
N LEU A 402 14.53 -17.87 -7.07
CA LEU A 402 13.50 -16.84 -7.26
C LEU A 402 13.62 -15.73 -6.20
N GLY A 403 13.88 -16.09 -4.94
CA GLY A 403 14.12 -15.11 -3.88
C GLY A 403 15.31 -14.19 -4.18
N ARG A 404 16.44 -14.75 -4.64
CA ARG A 404 17.61 -13.93 -5.05
C ARG A 404 17.32 -13.02 -6.23
N ARG A 405 16.56 -13.49 -7.22
CA ARG A 405 16.12 -12.67 -8.37
C ARG A 405 15.18 -11.56 -7.91
N GLY A 406 14.25 -11.89 -7.00
CA GLY A 406 13.34 -10.92 -6.40
C GLY A 406 14.08 -9.79 -5.68
N TYR A 407 15.05 -10.12 -4.84
CA TYR A 407 15.87 -9.13 -4.15
C TYR A 407 16.58 -8.16 -5.11
N LYS A 408 17.24 -8.70 -6.14
CA LYS A 408 17.91 -7.88 -7.17
C LYS A 408 16.92 -6.98 -7.92
N ARG A 409 15.70 -7.48 -8.20
CA ARG A 409 14.64 -6.72 -8.87
C ARG A 409 14.18 -5.55 -8.01
N VAL A 410 13.99 -5.76 -6.69
CA VAL A 410 13.62 -4.70 -5.75
C VAL A 410 14.65 -3.59 -5.74
N LEU A 411 15.92 -3.91 -5.52
CA LEU A 411 17.00 -2.91 -5.48
C LEU A 411 17.10 -2.10 -6.78
N ARG A 412 16.70 -2.68 -7.91
CA ARG A 412 16.76 -2.02 -9.22
C ARG A 412 15.54 -1.13 -9.50
N HIS A 413 14.35 -1.49 -8.99
CA HIS A 413 13.10 -0.89 -9.48
C HIS A 413 12.17 -0.34 -8.40
N PHE A 414 12.31 -0.78 -7.15
CA PHE A 414 11.31 -0.54 -6.11
C PHE A 414 11.90 0.02 -4.82
N THR A 415 12.78 1.03 -4.93
CA THR A 415 13.28 1.80 -3.79
C THR A 415 12.49 3.09 -3.63
N TRP A 416 12.37 3.59 -2.40
CA TRP A 416 11.71 4.88 -2.17
C TRP A 416 12.44 6.05 -2.79
N GLU A 417 13.76 5.96 -2.96
CA GLU A 417 14.54 6.96 -3.67
C GLU A 417 14.08 7.08 -5.14
N GLN A 418 13.90 5.95 -5.82
CA GLN A 418 13.41 5.93 -7.20
C GLN A 418 11.96 6.45 -7.31
N ALA A 419 11.10 6.08 -6.34
CA ALA A 419 9.75 6.60 -6.25
C ALA A 419 9.74 8.12 -6.09
N ALA A 420 10.60 8.65 -5.21
CA ALA A 420 10.74 10.08 -4.97
C ALA A 420 11.26 10.82 -6.21
N ILE A 421 12.27 10.29 -6.91
CA ILE A 421 12.79 10.87 -8.16
C ILE A 421 11.69 11.03 -9.20
N LYS A 422 10.89 9.98 -9.45
CA LYS A 422 9.77 10.04 -10.39
C LYS A 422 8.66 10.98 -9.92
N THR A 423 8.42 11.04 -8.62
CA THR A 423 7.46 11.97 -8.02
C THR A 423 7.90 13.42 -8.23
N VAL A 424 9.18 13.72 -8.06
CA VAL A 424 9.73 15.07 -8.31
C VAL A 424 9.63 15.46 -9.79
N GLN A 425 9.79 14.52 -10.72
CA GLN A 425 9.54 14.77 -12.14
C GLN A 425 8.08 15.22 -12.39
N ALA A 426 7.11 14.53 -11.79
CA ALA A 426 5.70 14.95 -11.85
C ALA A 426 5.46 16.32 -11.23
N TYR A 427 6.15 16.66 -10.12
CA TYR A 427 6.07 17.99 -9.53
C TYR A 427 6.58 19.08 -10.48
N GLN A 428 7.71 18.85 -11.12
CA GLN A 428 8.29 19.81 -12.07
C GLN A 428 7.37 20.01 -13.29
N GLU A 429 6.75 18.95 -13.80
CA GLU A 429 5.78 19.06 -14.88
C GLU A 429 4.54 19.87 -14.46
N ALA A 430 4.01 19.62 -13.25
CA ALA A 430 2.90 20.38 -12.71
C ALA A 430 3.24 21.87 -12.49
N ILE A 431 4.44 22.16 -11.99
CA ILE A 431 4.93 23.54 -11.77
C ILE A 431 5.08 24.26 -13.12
N ARG A 432 5.58 23.60 -14.16
CA ARG A 432 5.69 24.19 -15.51
C ARG A 432 4.33 24.45 -16.13
N ALA A 433 3.38 23.53 -15.96
CA ALA A 433 2.02 23.69 -16.50
C ALA A 433 1.20 24.75 -15.76
N TYR A 434 1.55 25.08 -14.53
CA TYR A 434 0.87 26.07 -13.70
C TYR A 434 1.23 27.52 -14.08
N ARG A 435 2.39 27.74 -14.66
CA ARG A 435 2.85 29.06 -15.16
C ARG A 435 2.15 29.44 -16.45
#